data_e255d537e4ee8659f6f1a5d1b2ef7d34
#
_entry.id   e255d537e4ee8659f6f1a5d1b2ef7d34
#
_cell.length_a   1.000
_cell.length_b   1.000
_cell.length_c   1.000
_cell.angle_alpha   90.00
_cell.angle_beta   90.00
_cell.angle_gamma   90.00
#
_symmetry.space_group_name_H-M   'P 1'
#
loop_
_entity.id
_entity.type
_entity.pdbx_description
1 polymer ?
#
loop_
_entity_poly.entity_id
_entity_poly.type
_entity_poly.pdbx_seq_one_letter_code
_entity_poly.pdbx_strand_id
1 'polypeptide(L)'
;MTPEKQSPFLIKFSNIISNVLNPLFSLLIFFAFYSYYNSNGDFNIINFLLPIVIVIIPIFGWIFWNVKKGNYTNMDVSNRKQRNSLYLFNFFIISIYIAALFYTKQNFHYILIILFLLVLLVVMFISNFFIKSSMHTRFNIFVSALFFTLHPIYGFVWLFLTILVAISRVILKRHTVKEVIMGFIIATFISFVYLYFDINNH
;
A
#
# COMPACT_ATOMS: atom_id res chain seq x y z
N MET A 1 13.64 -8.45 -33.86
CA MET A 1 13.68 -7.18 -33.12
C MET A 1 14.59 -7.38 -31.92
N THR A 2 15.79 -6.77 -31.93
CA THR A 2 16.69 -6.75 -30.78
C THR A 2 16.00 -6.03 -29.63
N PRO A 3 16.01 -6.55 -28.40
CA PRO A 3 15.40 -5.87 -27.25
C PRO A 3 16.10 -4.53 -27.05
N GLU A 4 15.37 -3.47 -27.21
CA GLU A 4 15.84 -2.10 -27.02
C GLU A 4 16.47 -1.98 -25.63
N LYS A 5 17.75 -1.63 -25.58
CA LYS A 5 18.53 -1.53 -24.34
C LYS A 5 18.03 -0.28 -23.61
N GLN A 6 17.20 -0.49 -22.57
CA GLN A 6 16.67 0.62 -21.77
C GLN A 6 17.81 1.48 -21.23
N SER A 7 17.62 2.80 -21.26
CA SER A 7 18.58 3.78 -20.76
C SER A 7 18.91 3.50 -19.27
N PRO A 8 20.20 3.49 -18.87
CA PRO A 8 20.61 3.31 -17.46
C PRO A 8 19.98 4.36 -16.53
N PHE A 9 19.77 5.56 -17.02
CA PHE A 9 19.08 6.63 -16.28
C PHE A 9 17.62 6.26 -15.96
N LEU A 10 16.90 5.71 -16.94
CA LEU A 10 15.51 5.31 -16.78
C LEU A 10 15.33 4.18 -15.75
N ILE A 11 16.27 3.23 -15.75
CA ILE A 11 16.30 2.14 -14.75
C ILE A 11 16.57 2.70 -13.36
N LYS A 12 17.57 3.60 -13.21
CA LYS A 12 17.90 4.21 -11.91
C LYS A 12 16.73 5.04 -11.36
N PHE A 13 16.12 5.87 -12.19
CA PHE A 13 14.96 6.69 -11.83
C PHE A 13 13.77 5.82 -11.40
N SER A 14 13.46 4.76 -12.18
CA SER A 14 12.38 3.82 -11.84
C SER A 14 12.63 3.08 -10.52
N ASN A 15 13.88 2.73 -10.22
CA ASN A 15 14.24 2.13 -8.93
C ASN A 15 13.99 3.11 -7.76
N ILE A 16 14.37 4.37 -7.90
CA ILE A 16 14.14 5.38 -6.87
C ILE A 16 12.65 5.54 -6.62
N ILE A 17 11.83 5.77 -7.67
CA ILE A 17 10.38 5.91 -7.54
C ILE A 17 9.76 4.68 -6.88
N SER A 18 10.09 3.47 -7.35
CA SER A 18 9.54 2.23 -6.82
C SER A 18 9.91 1.96 -5.37
N ASN A 19 11.08 2.43 -4.91
CA ASN A 19 11.54 2.24 -3.53
C ASN A 19 10.94 3.30 -2.59
N VAL A 20 10.92 4.56 -3.02
CA VAL A 20 10.37 5.68 -2.22
C VAL A 20 8.85 5.54 -2.06
N LEU A 21 8.15 5.14 -3.13
CA LEU A 21 6.70 4.93 -3.12
C LEU A 21 6.34 3.45 -2.97
N ASN A 22 7.10 2.71 -2.15
CA ASN A 22 6.68 1.37 -1.79
C ASN A 22 5.48 1.41 -0.82
N PRO A 23 4.68 0.33 -0.73
CA PRO A 23 3.46 0.32 0.07
C PRO A 23 3.61 0.80 1.50
N LEU A 24 4.69 0.41 2.20
CA LEU A 24 4.89 0.76 3.61
C LEU A 24 5.23 2.25 3.78
N PHE A 25 6.09 2.81 2.90
CA PHE A 25 6.40 4.24 2.94
C PHE A 25 5.20 5.10 2.52
N SER A 26 4.43 4.65 1.54
CA SER A 26 3.21 5.35 1.12
C SER A 26 2.19 5.46 2.25
N LEU A 27 1.98 4.38 3.00
CA LEU A 27 1.11 4.39 4.18
C LEU A 27 1.69 5.26 5.30
N LEU A 28 3.01 5.22 5.52
CA LEU A 28 3.66 6.06 6.53
C LEU A 28 3.46 7.54 6.24
N ILE A 29 3.64 7.96 4.99
CA ILE A 29 3.40 9.34 4.57
C ILE A 29 1.93 9.72 4.78
N PHE A 30 0.99 8.84 4.38
CA PHE A 30 -0.43 9.09 4.62
C PHE A 30 -0.75 9.26 6.11
N PHE A 31 -0.28 8.37 6.99
CA PHE A 31 -0.55 8.49 8.43
C PHE A 31 0.07 9.74 9.05
N ALA A 32 1.20 10.23 8.54
CA ALA A 32 1.75 11.52 8.95
C ALA A 32 0.81 12.69 8.61
N PHE A 33 0.30 12.72 7.38
CA PHE A 33 -0.68 13.72 6.96
C PHE A 33 -1.98 13.60 7.73
N TYR A 34 -2.51 12.40 7.89
CA TYR A 34 -3.74 12.13 8.63
C TYR A 34 -3.64 12.62 10.08
N SER A 35 -2.51 12.35 10.74
CA SER A 35 -2.27 12.78 12.12
C SER A 35 -2.22 14.29 12.29
N TYR A 36 -1.80 15.01 11.27
CA TYR A 36 -1.80 16.47 11.25
C TYR A 36 -3.20 17.03 10.96
N TYR A 37 -3.86 16.52 9.93
CA TYR A 37 -5.17 17.02 9.48
C TYR A 37 -6.30 16.75 10.46
N ASN A 38 -6.32 15.57 11.07
CA ASN A 38 -7.40 15.14 11.97
C ASN A 38 -7.33 15.75 13.38
N SER A 39 -6.33 16.58 13.64
CA SER A 39 -6.08 17.21 14.96
C SER A 39 -6.12 18.74 14.90
N ASN A 40 -6.88 19.31 13.95
CA ASN A 40 -7.03 20.77 13.78
C ASN A 40 -5.70 21.53 13.66
N GLY A 41 -4.70 20.88 13.06
CA GLY A 41 -3.36 21.47 12.87
C GLY A 41 -2.35 21.11 13.95
N ASP A 42 -2.76 20.51 15.07
CA ASP A 42 -1.83 19.92 16.03
C ASP A 42 -1.48 18.49 15.65
N PHE A 43 -0.19 18.13 15.71
CA PHE A 43 0.23 16.80 15.32
C PHE A 43 -0.11 15.75 16.38
N ASN A 44 -1.06 14.84 16.09
CA ASN A 44 -1.41 13.75 17.01
C ASN A 44 -0.37 12.62 16.90
N ILE A 45 0.60 12.64 17.81
CA ILE A 45 1.71 11.67 17.83
C ILE A 45 1.23 10.22 18.01
N ILE A 46 0.13 9.98 18.71
CA ILE A 46 -0.40 8.63 18.95
C ILE A 46 -0.96 8.06 17.64
N ASN A 47 -1.76 8.83 16.91
CA ASN A 47 -2.32 8.42 15.63
C ASN A 47 -1.24 8.16 14.57
N PHE A 48 -0.08 8.81 14.69
CA PHE A 48 1.08 8.58 13.85
C PHE A 48 1.88 7.34 14.28
N LEU A 49 2.22 7.23 15.57
CA LEU A 49 3.07 6.14 16.05
C LEU A 49 2.38 4.78 16.10
N LEU A 50 1.08 4.74 16.38
CA LEU A 50 0.35 3.49 16.54
C LEU A 50 0.45 2.58 15.30
N PRO A 51 0.15 3.05 14.06
CA PRO A 51 0.30 2.23 12.86
C PRO A 51 1.76 1.87 12.56
N ILE A 52 2.71 2.74 12.93
CA ILE A 52 4.14 2.44 12.74
C ILE A 52 4.56 1.27 13.60
N VAL A 53 4.26 1.33 14.89
CA VAL A 53 4.71 0.32 15.86
C VAL A 53 3.99 -1.00 15.67
N ILE A 54 2.67 -0.98 15.43
CA ILE A 54 1.87 -2.21 15.36
C ILE A 54 1.89 -2.82 13.95
N VAL A 55 2.00 -2.01 12.88
CA VAL A 55 1.87 -2.51 11.50
C VAL A 55 3.17 -2.42 10.73
N ILE A 56 3.75 -1.22 10.58
CA ILE A 56 4.87 -1.01 9.67
C ILE A 56 6.13 -1.72 10.14
N ILE A 57 6.52 -1.56 11.41
CA ILE A 57 7.73 -2.19 11.97
C ILE A 57 7.63 -3.72 11.93
N PRO A 58 6.55 -4.38 12.38
CA PRO A 58 6.46 -5.83 12.32
C PRO A 58 6.47 -6.39 10.90
N ILE A 59 5.77 -5.74 9.95
CA ILE A 59 5.76 -6.19 8.55
C ILE A 59 7.15 -6.04 7.92
N PHE A 60 7.81 -4.91 8.13
CA PHE A 60 9.18 -4.70 7.64
C PHE A 60 10.15 -5.70 8.26
N GLY A 61 10.07 -5.92 9.58
CA GLY A 61 10.87 -6.89 10.31
C GLY A 61 10.66 -8.32 9.80
N TRP A 62 9.40 -8.72 9.54
CA TRP A 62 9.05 -10.01 8.96
C TRP A 62 9.67 -10.21 7.58
N ILE A 63 9.55 -9.22 6.69
CA ILE A 63 10.14 -9.28 5.35
C ILE A 63 11.65 -9.37 5.45
N PHE A 64 12.30 -8.51 6.25
CA PHE A 64 13.75 -8.47 6.43
C PHE A 64 14.28 -9.81 6.96
N TRP A 65 13.63 -10.35 7.98
CA TRP A 65 14.01 -11.64 8.57
C TRP A 65 13.90 -12.80 7.57
N ASN A 66 12.81 -12.85 6.79
CA ASN A 66 12.62 -13.89 5.77
C ASN A 66 13.59 -13.74 4.58
N VAL A 67 13.95 -12.53 4.19
CA VAL A 67 15.01 -12.30 3.19
C VAL A 67 16.35 -12.77 3.72
N LYS A 68 16.71 -12.44 4.97
CA LYS A 68 17.96 -12.88 5.60
C LYS A 68 18.05 -14.40 5.74
N LYS A 69 16.92 -15.08 5.98
CA LYS A 69 16.85 -16.56 6.02
C LYS A 69 16.79 -17.24 4.66
N GLY A 70 16.72 -16.48 3.55
CA GLY A 70 16.58 -17.02 2.20
C GLY A 70 15.18 -17.52 1.84
N ASN A 71 14.18 -17.34 2.73
CA ASN A 71 12.79 -17.68 2.46
C ASN A 71 12.17 -16.74 1.41
N TYR A 72 12.60 -15.48 1.37
CA TYR A 72 12.20 -14.50 0.37
C TYR A 72 13.38 -14.13 -0.53
N THR A 73 13.12 -14.03 -1.82
CA THR A 73 14.16 -13.71 -2.83
C THR A 73 14.61 -12.25 -2.80
N ASN A 74 13.77 -11.36 -2.33
CA ASN A 74 14.04 -9.92 -2.23
C ASN A 74 13.02 -9.22 -1.32
N MET A 75 13.32 -7.97 -0.94
CA MET A 75 12.47 -7.16 -0.07
C MET A 75 11.10 -6.82 -0.67
N ASP A 76 10.95 -6.84 -1.99
CA ASP A 76 9.66 -6.64 -2.69
C ASP A 76 8.74 -7.87 -2.66
N VAL A 77 9.25 -9.01 -2.17
CA VAL A 77 8.58 -10.33 -2.21
C VAL A 77 7.95 -10.59 -3.60
N SER A 78 8.81 -10.49 -4.62
CA SER A 78 8.38 -10.56 -6.03
C SER A 78 7.88 -11.96 -6.43
N ASN A 79 8.26 -13.01 -5.70
CA ASN A 79 7.83 -14.37 -5.97
C ASN A 79 6.39 -14.57 -5.46
N ARG A 80 5.50 -15.05 -6.34
CA ARG A 80 4.07 -15.25 -6.05
C ARG A 80 3.82 -16.21 -4.88
N LYS A 81 4.58 -17.33 -4.80
CA LYS A 81 4.40 -18.31 -3.73
C LYS A 81 4.80 -17.75 -2.36
N GLN A 82 5.86 -16.95 -2.32
CA GLN A 82 6.34 -16.33 -1.09
C GLN A 82 5.36 -15.29 -0.52
N ARG A 83 4.55 -14.67 -1.36
CA ARG A 83 3.53 -13.69 -0.93
C ARG A 83 2.45 -14.27 -0.03
N ASN A 84 2.15 -15.56 -0.13
CA ASN A 84 1.10 -16.17 0.69
C ASN A 84 1.42 -16.06 2.18
N SER A 85 2.67 -16.34 2.59
CA SER A 85 3.09 -16.18 3.99
C SER A 85 3.08 -14.72 4.44
N LEU A 86 3.42 -13.78 3.54
CA LEU A 86 3.33 -12.35 3.82
C LEU A 86 1.88 -11.91 4.04
N TYR A 87 0.93 -12.37 3.21
CA TYR A 87 -0.49 -12.05 3.40
C TYR A 87 -1.04 -12.58 4.72
N LEU A 88 -0.72 -13.83 5.07
CA LEU A 88 -1.15 -14.42 6.34
C LEU A 88 -0.60 -13.64 7.54
N PHE A 89 0.67 -13.26 7.49
CA PHE A 89 1.28 -12.43 8.52
C PHE A 89 0.61 -11.06 8.61
N ASN A 90 0.34 -10.42 7.46
CA ASN A 90 -0.35 -9.13 7.41
C ASN A 90 -1.77 -9.21 7.98
N PHE A 91 -2.53 -10.29 7.70
CA PHE A 91 -3.85 -10.49 8.30
C PHE A 91 -3.78 -10.56 9.82
N PHE A 92 -2.82 -11.30 10.36
CA PHE A 92 -2.61 -11.39 11.80
C PHE A 92 -2.30 -10.02 12.42
N ILE A 93 -1.34 -9.29 11.85
CA ILE A 93 -0.94 -7.95 12.32
C ILE A 93 -2.10 -6.95 12.25
N ILE A 94 -2.84 -6.92 11.14
CA ILE A 94 -3.96 -5.98 10.99
C ILE A 94 -5.12 -6.34 11.91
N SER A 95 -5.36 -7.62 12.18
CA SER A 95 -6.37 -8.02 13.17
C SER A 95 -6.02 -7.55 14.59
N ILE A 96 -4.75 -7.64 14.99
CA ILE A 96 -4.26 -7.07 16.26
C ILE A 96 -4.47 -5.55 16.26
N TYR A 97 -4.16 -4.89 15.15
CA TYR A 97 -4.29 -3.44 15.05
C TYR A 97 -5.76 -3.00 15.15
N ILE A 98 -6.68 -3.68 14.47
CA ILE A 98 -8.13 -3.44 14.60
C ILE A 98 -8.59 -3.59 16.07
N ALA A 99 -8.16 -4.66 16.75
CA ALA A 99 -8.48 -4.85 18.16
C ALA A 99 -7.95 -3.70 19.04
N ALA A 100 -6.73 -3.22 18.78
CA ALA A 100 -6.16 -2.07 19.47
C ALA A 100 -6.94 -0.77 19.20
N LEU A 101 -7.44 -0.55 17.99
CA LEU A 101 -8.25 0.62 17.65
C LEU A 101 -9.58 0.62 18.38
N PHE A 102 -10.25 -0.53 18.50
CA PHE A 102 -11.46 -0.65 19.31
C PHE A 102 -11.19 -0.42 20.80
N TYR A 103 -10.11 -0.95 21.33
CA TYR A 103 -9.71 -0.74 22.72
C TYR A 103 -9.41 0.73 23.03
N THR A 104 -8.72 1.42 22.11
CA THR A 104 -8.36 2.84 22.23
C THR A 104 -9.50 3.78 21.85
N LYS A 105 -10.68 3.27 21.50
CA LYS A 105 -11.88 4.03 21.10
C LYS A 105 -11.59 5.06 20.01
N GLN A 106 -10.80 4.65 18.99
CA GLN A 106 -10.52 5.51 17.85
C GLN A 106 -11.80 5.85 17.07
N ASN A 107 -11.76 6.98 16.36
CA ASN A 107 -12.90 7.42 15.57
C ASN A 107 -13.24 6.41 14.44
N PHE A 108 -14.50 6.43 14.02
CA PHE A 108 -15.03 5.51 13.01
C PHE A 108 -14.25 5.60 11.68
N HIS A 109 -13.91 6.79 11.21
CA HIS A 109 -13.17 6.98 9.96
C HIS A 109 -11.79 6.30 9.99
N TYR A 110 -11.10 6.38 11.13
CA TYR A 110 -9.81 5.72 11.29
C TYR A 110 -9.94 4.19 11.25
N ILE A 111 -10.96 3.65 11.90
CA ILE A 111 -11.26 2.21 11.86
C ILE A 111 -11.63 1.80 10.43
N LEU A 112 -12.42 2.61 9.72
CA LEU A 112 -12.84 2.35 8.34
C LEU A 112 -11.63 2.23 7.41
N ILE A 113 -10.63 3.10 7.53
CA ILE A 113 -9.37 3.01 6.76
C ILE A 113 -8.73 1.64 6.91
N ILE A 114 -8.61 1.15 8.15
CA ILE A 114 -7.93 -0.11 8.43
C ILE A 114 -8.76 -1.33 7.99
N LEU A 115 -10.08 -1.25 8.12
CA LEU A 115 -10.98 -2.27 7.59
C LEU A 115 -10.87 -2.40 6.06
N PHE A 116 -10.82 -1.27 5.35
CA PHE A 116 -10.64 -1.31 3.89
C PHE A 116 -9.23 -1.71 3.45
N LEU A 117 -8.20 -1.42 4.25
CA LEU A 117 -6.88 -2.02 4.07
C LEU A 117 -6.93 -3.55 4.19
N LEU A 118 -7.67 -4.08 5.16
CA LEU A 118 -7.88 -5.52 5.30
C LEU A 118 -8.62 -6.09 4.10
N VAL A 119 -9.70 -5.44 3.64
CA VAL A 119 -10.45 -5.85 2.44
C VAL A 119 -9.52 -5.87 1.21
N LEU A 120 -8.72 -4.83 1.02
CA LEU A 120 -7.73 -4.78 -0.06
C LEU A 120 -6.77 -5.98 0.01
N LEU A 121 -6.24 -6.28 1.19
CA LEU A 121 -5.33 -7.41 1.40
C LEU A 121 -6.00 -8.76 1.11
N VAL A 122 -7.25 -8.95 1.54
CA VAL A 122 -8.03 -10.18 1.27
C VAL A 122 -8.21 -10.35 -0.24
N VAL A 123 -8.64 -9.31 -0.95
CA VAL A 123 -8.80 -9.35 -2.41
C VAL A 123 -7.46 -9.58 -3.11
N MET A 124 -6.37 -8.98 -2.59
CA MET A 124 -5.02 -9.23 -3.10
C MET A 124 -4.59 -10.68 -2.88
N PHE A 125 -4.86 -11.26 -1.73
CA PHE A 125 -4.56 -12.66 -1.42
C PHE A 125 -5.33 -13.60 -2.36
N ILE A 126 -6.64 -13.42 -2.48
CA ILE A 126 -7.49 -14.23 -3.37
C ILE A 126 -7.01 -14.09 -4.83
N SER A 127 -6.80 -12.87 -5.31
CA SER A 127 -6.32 -12.64 -6.68
C SER A 127 -4.93 -13.21 -6.94
N ASN A 128 -4.10 -13.35 -5.90
CA ASN A 128 -2.77 -13.95 -6.03
C ASN A 128 -2.83 -15.43 -6.46
N PHE A 129 -3.94 -16.13 -6.27
CA PHE A 129 -4.12 -17.50 -6.77
C PHE A 129 -4.34 -17.57 -8.29
N PHE A 130 -4.86 -16.50 -8.89
CA PHE A 130 -5.20 -16.47 -10.32
C PHE A 130 -4.22 -15.61 -11.13
N ILE A 131 -3.93 -14.40 -10.64
CA ILE A 131 -3.17 -13.39 -11.38
C ILE A 131 -2.09 -12.79 -10.48
N LYS A 132 -0.83 -12.81 -10.94
CA LYS A 132 0.25 -12.06 -10.32
C LYS A 132 0.07 -10.57 -10.62
N SER A 133 -0.54 -9.82 -9.70
CA SER A 133 -0.73 -8.39 -9.87
C SER A 133 0.24 -7.57 -9.01
N SER A 134 0.43 -6.30 -9.37
CA SER A 134 1.37 -5.40 -8.71
C SER A 134 0.84 -4.93 -7.35
N MET A 135 1.50 -5.33 -6.26
CA MET A 135 1.19 -4.83 -4.91
C MET A 135 1.41 -3.31 -4.81
N HIS A 136 2.52 -2.81 -5.36
CA HIS A 136 2.85 -1.38 -5.34
C HIS A 136 1.77 -0.52 -5.98
N THR A 137 1.26 -0.93 -7.13
CA THR A 137 0.18 -0.21 -7.83
C THR A 137 -1.10 -0.22 -7.00
N ARG A 138 -1.52 -1.37 -6.47
CA ARG A 138 -2.76 -1.50 -5.69
C ARG A 138 -2.75 -0.65 -4.43
N PHE A 139 -1.70 -0.76 -3.64
CA PHE A 139 -1.59 0.03 -2.41
C PHE A 139 -1.56 1.53 -2.70
N ASN A 140 -0.80 1.97 -3.70
CA ASN A 140 -0.72 3.39 -4.02
C ASN A 140 -2.05 3.97 -4.56
N ILE A 141 -2.87 3.18 -5.30
CA ILE A 141 -4.22 3.60 -5.69
C ILE A 141 -5.08 3.78 -4.44
N PHE A 142 -5.04 2.83 -3.51
CA PHE A 142 -5.80 2.94 -2.28
C PHE A 142 -5.33 4.13 -1.43
N VAL A 143 -4.03 4.35 -1.30
CA VAL A 143 -3.46 5.53 -0.62
C VAL A 143 -3.90 6.83 -1.31
N SER A 144 -4.04 6.85 -2.64
CA SER A 144 -4.62 8.00 -3.36
C SER A 144 -6.05 8.27 -2.88
N ALA A 145 -6.89 7.24 -2.73
CA ALA A 145 -8.24 7.40 -2.19
C ALA A 145 -8.23 7.91 -0.75
N LEU A 146 -7.32 7.43 0.09
CA LEU A 146 -7.13 7.94 1.45
C LEU A 146 -6.76 9.44 1.45
N PHE A 147 -5.91 9.88 0.52
CA PHE A 147 -5.57 11.30 0.40
C PHE A 147 -6.75 12.14 -0.12
N PHE A 148 -7.64 11.56 -0.93
CA PHE A 148 -8.87 12.25 -1.37
C PHE A 148 -9.77 12.60 -0.19
N THR A 149 -9.85 11.80 0.87
CA THR A 149 -10.64 12.12 2.06
C THR A 149 -10.06 13.28 2.88
N LEU A 150 -8.75 13.53 2.78
CA LEU A 150 -8.13 14.68 3.42
C LEU A 150 -8.31 15.95 2.57
N HIS A 151 -7.96 15.88 1.31
CA HIS A 151 -8.12 16.98 0.35
C HIS A 151 -8.02 16.48 -1.10
N PRO A 152 -8.93 16.88 -2.02
CA PRO A 152 -8.93 16.39 -3.40
C PRO A 152 -7.60 16.57 -4.14
N ILE A 153 -6.90 17.70 -3.94
CA ILE A 153 -5.61 17.96 -4.58
C ILE A 153 -4.56 16.92 -4.20
N TYR A 154 -4.49 16.52 -2.92
CA TYR A 154 -3.54 15.49 -2.47
C TYR A 154 -3.84 14.14 -3.08
N GLY A 155 -5.13 13.80 -3.20
CA GLY A 155 -5.58 12.59 -3.89
C GLY A 155 -5.11 12.56 -5.34
N PHE A 156 -5.30 13.65 -6.11
CA PHE A 156 -4.83 13.73 -7.50
C PHE A 156 -3.31 13.69 -7.62
N VAL A 157 -2.59 14.38 -6.74
CA VAL A 157 -1.11 14.33 -6.71
C VAL A 157 -0.65 12.89 -6.47
N TRP A 158 -1.26 12.19 -5.49
CA TRP A 158 -0.88 10.81 -5.20
C TRP A 158 -1.25 9.84 -6.33
N LEU A 159 -2.39 10.08 -6.99
CA LEU A 159 -2.79 9.31 -8.17
C LEU A 159 -1.76 9.45 -9.31
N PHE A 160 -1.28 10.66 -9.56
CA PHE A 160 -0.20 10.90 -10.52
C PHE A 160 1.08 10.14 -10.13
N LEU A 161 1.50 10.21 -8.86
CA LEU A 161 2.64 9.43 -8.36
C LEU A 161 2.42 7.92 -8.53
N THR A 162 1.20 7.44 -8.35
CA THR A 162 0.83 6.03 -8.56
C THR A 162 1.02 5.59 -10.01
N ILE A 163 0.71 6.47 -10.98
CA ILE A 163 0.97 6.19 -12.40
C ILE A 163 2.49 6.05 -12.64
N LEU A 164 3.31 6.91 -12.04
CA LEU A 164 4.76 6.80 -12.14
C LEU A 164 5.29 5.50 -11.53
N VAL A 165 4.74 5.07 -10.39
CA VAL A 165 5.06 3.77 -9.79
C VAL A 165 4.68 2.64 -10.75
N ALA A 166 3.49 2.66 -11.32
CA ALA A 166 2.99 1.64 -12.24
C ALA A 166 3.92 1.48 -13.46
N ILE A 167 4.31 2.59 -14.09
CA ILE A 167 5.26 2.63 -15.20
C ILE A 167 6.63 2.09 -14.75
N SER A 168 7.11 2.49 -13.58
CA SER A 168 8.39 2.02 -13.02
C SER A 168 8.42 0.52 -12.84
N ARG A 169 7.31 -0.11 -12.41
CA ARG A 169 7.22 -1.58 -12.25
C ARG A 169 7.34 -2.33 -13.58
N VAL A 170 6.84 -1.73 -14.67
CA VAL A 170 6.97 -2.28 -16.02
C VAL A 170 8.40 -2.12 -16.54
N ILE A 171 8.99 -0.92 -16.41
CA ILE A 171 10.37 -0.63 -16.82
C ILE A 171 11.36 -1.57 -16.11
N LEU A 172 11.19 -1.78 -14.81
CA LEU A 172 12.03 -2.68 -14.01
C LEU A 172 11.77 -4.19 -14.29
N LYS A 173 10.89 -4.52 -15.23
CA LYS A 173 10.49 -5.89 -15.57
C LYS A 173 10.00 -6.71 -14.35
N ARG A 174 9.50 -6.04 -13.32
CA ARG A 174 8.92 -6.66 -12.12
C ARG A 174 7.49 -7.15 -12.38
N HIS A 175 6.78 -6.45 -13.26
CA HIS A 175 5.41 -6.74 -13.68
C HIS A 175 5.23 -6.49 -15.17
N THR A 176 4.29 -7.22 -15.77
CA THR A 176 3.79 -6.93 -17.12
C THR A 176 2.76 -5.81 -17.07
N VAL A 177 2.51 -5.14 -18.20
CA VAL A 177 1.44 -4.13 -18.33
C VAL A 177 0.09 -4.69 -17.89
N LYS A 178 -0.23 -5.95 -18.30
CA LYS A 178 -1.47 -6.63 -17.91
C LYS A 178 -1.61 -6.79 -16.39
N GLU A 179 -0.53 -7.18 -15.69
CA GLU A 179 -0.53 -7.34 -14.23
C GLU A 179 -0.74 -6.00 -13.50
N VAL A 180 -0.21 -4.92 -14.07
CA VAL A 180 -0.38 -3.56 -13.53
C VAL A 180 -1.81 -3.07 -13.74
N ILE A 181 -2.37 -3.23 -14.96
CA ILE A 181 -3.75 -2.83 -15.29
C ILE A 181 -4.77 -3.59 -14.42
N MET A 182 -4.60 -4.90 -14.27
CA MET A 182 -5.47 -5.70 -13.39
C MET A 182 -5.40 -5.24 -11.93
N GLY A 183 -4.19 -4.92 -11.46
CA GLY A 183 -4.00 -4.32 -10.14
C GLY A 183 -4.70 -2.97 -9.99
N PHE A 184 -4.64 -2.14 -11.03
CA PHE A 184 -5.29 -0.85 -11.09
C PHE A 184 -6.81 -0.99 -10.96
N ILE A 185 -7.44 -1.82 -11.81
CA ILE A 185 -8.91 -2.02 -11.81
C ILE A 185 -9.42 -2.48 -10.44
N ILE A 186 -8.79 -3.51 -9.86
CA ILE A 186 -9.20 -4.05 -8.56
C ILE A 186 -9.10 -3.00 -7.45
N ALA A 187 -7.97 -2.30 -7.38
CA ALA A 187 -7.75 -1.31 -6.34
C ALA A 187 -8.66 -0.09 -6.51
N THR A 188 -8.92 0.36 -7.74
CA THR A 188 -9.85 1.45 -8.01
C THR A 188 -11.27 1.11 -7.55
N PHE A 189 -11.73 -0.11 -7.80
CA PHE A 189 -13.04 -0.55 -7.33
C PHE A 189 -13.14 -0.50 -5.79
N ILE A 190 -12.16 -1.07 -5.08
CA ILE A 190 -12.13 -1.06 -3.61
C ILE A 190 -12.04 0.38 -3.07
N SER A 191 -11.21 1.22 -3.70
CA SER A 191 -11.04 2.62 -3.35
C SER A 191 -12.33 3.42 -3.53
N PHE A 192 -13.06 3.16 -4.60
CA PHE A 192 -14.37 3.80 -4.84
C PHE A 192 -15.40 3.41 -3.77
N VAL A 193 -15.46 2.12 -3.42
CA VAL A 193 -16.35 1.64 -2.35
C VAL A 193 -15.95 2.28 -1.00
N TYR A 194 -14.66 2.37 -0.71
CA TYR A 194 -14.17 3.06 0.49
C TYR A 194 -14.64 4.50 0.54
N LEU A 195 -14.42 5.28 -0.53
CA LEU A 195 -14.82 6.69 -0.61
C LEU A 195 -16.33 6.86 -0.44
N TYR A 196 -17.12 5.97 -1.04
CA TYR A 196 -18.58 5.98 -0.89
C TYR A 196 -19.00 5.82 0.59
N PHE A 197 -18.40 4.87 1.31
CA PHE A 197 -18.68 4.67 2.74
C PHE A 197 -18.18 5.83 3.59
N ASP A 198 -17.00 6.36 3.31
CA ASP A 198 -16.43 7.48 4.07
C ASP A 198 -17.28 8.75 3.94
N ILE A 199 -17.72 9.10 2.73
CA ILE A 199 -18.54 10.28 2.46
C ILE A 199 -19.93 10.17 3.11
N ASN A 200 -20.56 8.99 3.06
CA ASN A 200 -21.92 8.81 3.60
C ASN A 200 -21.96 8.68 5.14
N ASN A 201 -20.83 8.59 5.82
CA ASN A 201 -20.74 8.53 7.27
C ASN A 201 -20.08 9.80 7.88
N HIS A 202 -19.85 10.83 7.06
CA HIS A 202 -19.53 12.18 7.49
C HIS A 202 -20.82 12.92 7.77
#